data_38516ecae72ffa85ab2008dc8ea0ca01
#
_entry.id   38516ecae72ffa85ab2008dc8ea0ca01
#
_cell.length_a   1.000
_cell.length_b   1.000
_cell.length_c   1.000
_cell.angle_alpha   90.00
_cell.angle_beta   90.00
_cell.angle_gamma   90.00
#
_symmetry.space_group_name_H-M   'P 1'
#
loop_
_entity.id
_entity.type
_entity.pdbx_description
1 polymer ?
#
loop_
_entity_poly.entity_id
_entity_poly.type
_entity_poly.pdbx_seq_one_letter_code
_entity_poly.pdbx_strand_id
1 'polypeptide(L)'
;MKLEDINIRDPFVLNDGGVYYLYGTRAKDFGCHTGGFDVYTSTDLVNWSEPKECFNSAEYGLNREVNWAPEVHKYKGEYYMLATFTQENGLRGSYVLKAENPLGMFEPYSDGALTPEEWECLDATLYVSKSGEPYLVFCHEHTQIIDGEICFIKLNKELNAAISLPTRLFAASSPYWADKKPKGEHYITDGPFMYRTKEGKLLLIWSTFVNHKYCQCVARSSDNELNGVFEHLPLLIDNDGGHGMIFNAEDKLYLSYHTPNTNGLEHPKFTLIKDNGKSIELV
;
A
#
# COMPACT_ATOMS: atom_id res chain seq x y z
N MET A 1 -10.20 15.17 16.00
CA MET A 1 -10.87 15.33 14.69
C MET A 1 -11.66 14.08 14.32
N LYS A 2 -12.57 14.13 13.35
CA LYS A 2 -13.25 12.95 12.82
C LYS A 2 -12.51 12.39 11.63
N LEU A 3 -12.82 11.13 11.23
CA LEU A 3 -12.17 10.49 10.08
C LEU A 3 -12.37 11.30 8.78
N GLU A 4 -13.58 11.88 8.60
CA GLU A 4 -13.91 12.73 7.46
C GLU A 4 -13.17 14.08 7.42
N ASP A 5 -12.57 14.51 8.53
CA ASP A 5 -11.76 15.73 8.59
C ASP A 5 -10.31 15.49 8.15
N ILE A 6 -9.88 14.23 8.10
CA ILE A 6 -8.52 13.83 7.72
C ILE A 6 -8.42 13.81 6.20
N ASN A 7 -7.50 14.59 5.64
CA ASN A 7 -7.30 14.69 4.19
C ASN A 7 -6.01 13.97 3.80
N ILE A 8 -6.13 12.67 3.59
CA ILE A 8 -5.05 11.80 3.11
C ILE A 8 -5.56 10.85 2.04
N ARG A 9 -4.67 10.36 1.19
CA ARG A 9 -4.85 9.20 0.32
C ARG A 9 -3.99 8.05 0.82
N ASP A 10 -4.18 6.85 0.25
CA ASP A 10 -3.40 5.65 0.57
C ASP A 10 -3.42 5.29 2.07
N PRO A 11 -4.61 5.26 2.72
CA PRO A 11 -4.70 5.21 4.17
C PRO A 11 -4.33 3.82 4.71
N PHE A 12 -3.23 3.75 5.44
CA PHE A 12 -2.74 2.55 6.12
C PHE A 12 -3.01 2.62 7.63
N VAL A 13 -3.58 1.56 8.21
CA VAL A 13 -3.90 1.47 9.64
C VAL A 13 -3.09 0.37 10.30
N LEU A 14 -2.22 0.75 11.23
CA LEU A 14 -1.60 -0.19 12.17
C LEU A 14 -2.44 -0.25 13.45
N ASN A 15 -2.89 -1.43 13.85
CA ASN A 15 -3.44 -1.67 15.18
C ASN A 15 -2.34 -2.25 16.06
N ASP A 16 -1.93 -1.53 17.09
CA ASP A 16 -0.95 -2.00 18.06
C ASP A 16 -1.40 -1.69 19.49
N GLY A 17 -1.64 -2.76 20.27
CA GLY A 17 -2.05 -2.65 21.66
C GLY A 17 -3.40 -1.96 21.90
N GLY A 18 -4.31 -1.97 20.92
CA GLY A 18 -5.62 -1.32 21.00
C GLY A 18 -5.59 0.17 20.64
N VAL A 19 -4.45 0.68 20.18
CA VAL A 19 -4.32 2.00 19.56
C VAL A 19 -4.21 1.81 18.06
N TYR A 20 -4.98 2.57 17.31
CA TYR A 20 -4.96 2.60 15.86
C TYR A 20 -4.10 3.78 15.41
N TYR A 21 -3.13 3.51 14.54
CA TYR A 21 -2.24 4.50 13.96
C TYR A 21 -2.57 4.59 12.47
N LEU A 22 -3.03 5.75 12.02
CA LEU A 22 -3.39 5.99 10.62
C LEU A 22 -2.30 6.82 9.96
N TYR A 23 -1.78 6.31 8.86
CA TYR A 23 -0.82 6.96 7.98
C TYR A 23 -1.42 7.15 6.59
N GLY A 24 -0.81 7.98 5.78
CA GLY A 24 -1.20 8.17 4.39
C GLY A 24 -0.41 9.27 3.71
N THR A 25 -0.54 9.34 2.40
CA THR A 25 -0.01 10.44 1.60
C THR A 25 -0.82 11.71 1.91
N ARG A 26 -0.15 12.83 2.16
CA ARG A 26 -0.82 14.13 2.33
C ARG A 26 -1.54 14.49 1.02
N ALA A 27 -2.87 14.44 0.99
CA ALA A 27 -3.64 14.57 -0.25
C ALA A 27 -3.52 15.95 -0.88
N LYS A 28 -3.47 17.02 -0.08
CA LYS A 28 -3.28 18.39 -0.56
C LYS A 28 -1.95 18.63 -1.24
N ASP A 29 -0.96 17.82 -0.89
CA ASP A 29 0.40 17.94 -1.36
C ASP A 29 0.72 16.90 -2.44
N PHE A 30 -0.24 16.06 -2.84
CA PHE A 30 -0.05 15.05 -3.87
C PHE A 30 0.46 15.68 -5.17
N GLY A 31 1.61 15.21 -5.64
CA GLY A 31 2.29 15.77 -6.82
C GLY A 31 3.11 17.04 -6.56
N CYS A 32 3.22 17.48 -5.29
CA CYS A 32 4.09 18.58 -4.87
C CYS A 32 5.28 18.03 -4.07
N HIS A 33 6.29 18.88 -3.86
CA HIS A 33 7.43 18.59 -2.98
C HIS A 33 6.98 18.59 -1.52
N THR A 34 6.41 17.50 -1.07
CA THR A 34 5.89 17.37 0.29
C THR A 34 6.96 16.89 1.23
N GLY A 35 7.02 17.44 2.40
CA GLY A 35 8.11 17.22 3.35
C GLY A 35 8.04 15.94 4.18
N GLY A 36 7.26 14.91 3.85
CA GLY A 36 7.19 13.68 4.64
C GLY A 36 5.79 13.20 4.98
N PHE A 37 5.63 12.55 6.15
CA PHE A 37 4.39 11.87 6.56
C PHE A 37 3.95 12.26 7.97
N ASP A 38 2.63 12.18 8.17
CA ASP A 38 1.99 12.35 9.47
C ASP A 38 1.39 11.03 9.96
N VAL A 39 1.25 10.92 11.29
CA VAL A 39 0.49 9.87 11.95
C VAL A 39 -0.66 10.47 12.74
N TYR A 40 -1.82 9.83 12.65
CA TYR A 40 -3.02 10.12 13.46
C TYR A 40 -3.28 8.92 14.36
N THR A 41 -3.78 9.16 15.57
CA THR A 41 -4.06 8.08 16.53
C THR A 41 -5.52 8.07 16.97
N SER A 42 -6.05 6.87 17.19
CA SER A 42 -7.39 6.66 17.75
C SER A 42 -7.42 5.40 18.61
N THR A 43 -8.36 5.32 19.54
CA THR A 43 -8.68 4.11 20.30
C THR A 43 -10.09 3.57 20.00
N ASP A 44 -10.86 4.28 19.17
CA ASP A 44 -12.27 3.95 18.88
C ASP A 44 -12.63 4.03 17.38
N LEU A 45 -11.67 4.36 16.50
CA LEU A 45 -11.84 4.58 15.06
C LEU A 45 -12.77 5.76 14.68
N VAL A 46 -13.29 6.48 15.67
CA VAL A 46 -14.24 7.58 15.49
C VAL A 46 -13.58 8.93 15.79
N ASN A 47 -12.83 8.98 16.89
CA ASN A 47 -12.15 10.18 17.35
C ASN A 47 -10.65 10.03 17.14
N TRP A 48 -10.09 10.92 16.32
CA TRP A 48 -8.67 10.91 15.92
C TRP A 48 -7.93 12.11 16.50
N SER A 49 -6.66 11.94 16.78
CA SER A 49 -5.76 13.02 17.17
C SER A 49 -5.61 14.05 16.05
N GLU A 50 -5.04 15.20 16.36
CA GLU A 50 -4.40 16.05 15.35
C GLU A 50 -3.20 15.30 14.72
N PRO A 51 -2.81 15.66 13.47
CA PRO A 51 -1.64 15.07 12.82
C PRO A 51 -0.37 15.33 13.62
N LYS A 52 0.46 14.31 13.73
CA LYS A 52 1.82 14.44 14.25
C LYS A 52 2.79 14.01 13.16
N GLU A 53 3.74 14.89 12.79
CA GLU A 53 4.79 14.49 11.85
C GLU A 53 5.55 13.29 12.41
N CYS A 54 5.66 12.22 11.60
CA CYS A 54 6.36 10.98 11.94
C CYS A 54 7.56 10.70 11.03
N PHE A 55 7.70 11.46 9.95
CA PHE A 55 8.86 11.44 9.05
C PHE A 55 8.99 12.77 8.33
N ASN A 56 10.21 13.33 8.31
CA ASN A 56 10.55 14.53 7.55
C ASN A 56 11.58 14.19 6.46
N SER A 57 11.14 14.15 5.21
CA SER A 57 11.97 13.72 4.09
C SER A 57 13.10 14.70 3.74
N ALA A 58 12.97 16.01 4.10
CA ALA A 58 13.97 17.01 3.84
C ALA A 58 15.26 16.79 4.65
N GLU A 59 15.14 16.21 5.85
CA GLU A 59 16.29 15.89 6.71
C GLU A 59 17.22 14.84 6.08
N TYR A 60 16.68 14.03 5.16
CA TYR A 60 17.39 12.92 4.52
C TYR A 60 17.59 13.11 3.02
N GLY A 61 17.26 14.29 2.47
CA GLY A 61 17.35 14.55 1.02
C GLY A 61 16.38 13.74 0.15
N LEU A 62 15.28 13.26 0.74
CA LEU A 62 14.24 12.48 0.07
C LEU A 62 13.02 13.32 -0.36
N ASN A 63 13.11 14.63 -0.29
CA ASN A 63 12.04 15.59 -0.62
C ASN A 63 12.11 16.08 -2.08
N ARG A 64 12.52 15.23 -3.03
CA ARG A 64 12.72 15.64 -4.43
C ARG A 64 11.42 15.97 -5.15
N GLU A 65 10.53 14.98 -5.30
CA GLU A 65 9.23 15.19 -5.94
C GLU A 65 8.09 14.57 -5.15
N VAL A 66 8.16 13.26 -4.90
CA VAL A 66 7.06 12.52 -4.27
C VAL A 66 7.46 11.92 -2.95
N ASN A 67 6.48 11.88 -2.03
CA ASN A 67 6.49 11.12 -0.79
C ASN A 67 5.12 10.46 -0.69
N TRP A 68 5.03 9.18 -1.08
CA TRP A 68 3.75 8.49 -1.27
C TRP A 68 3.64 7.18 -0.48
N ALA A 69 2.39 6.81 -0.21
CA ALA A 69 1.93 5.53 0.28
C ALA A 69 2.75 4.96 1.45
N PRO A 70 2.82 5.65 2.61
CA PRO A 70 3.50 5.13 3.79
C PRO A 70 2.70 3.98 4.40
N GLU A 71 3.29 2.80 4.49
CA GLU A 71 2.77 1.63 5.19
C GLU A 71 3.64 1.29 6.40
N VAL A 72 3.08 1.21 7.59
CA VAL A 72 3.84 0.90 8.81
C VAL A 72 3.54 -0.49 9.31
N HIS A 73 4.53 -1.35 9.27
CA HIS A 73 4.47 -2.75 9.69
C HIS A 73 5.26 -2.99 10.97
N LYS A 74 4.67 -3.77 11.90
CA LYS A 74 5.41 -4.28 13.05
C LYS A 74 6.04 -5.63 12.69
N TYR A 75 7.37 -5.68 12.71
CA TYR A 75 8.12 -6.89 12.40
C TYR A 75 9.20 -7.12 13.44
N LYS A 76 9.22 -8.32 14.05
CA LYS A 76 10.15 -8.70 15.14
C LYS A 76 10.22 -7.70 16.30
N GLY A 77 9.09 -7.05 16.61
CA GLY A 77 8.96 -6.12 17.72
C GLY A 77 9.32 -4.67 17.40
N GLU A 78 9.82 -4.38 16.20
CA GLU A 78 10.16 -3.04 15.73
C GLU A 78 9.21 -2.55 14.62
N TYR A 79 9.24 -1.27 14.29
CA TYR A 79 8.32 -0.64 13.33
C TYR A 79 9.08 -0.21 12.09
N TYR A 80 8.59 -0.66 10.95
CA TYR A 80 9.15 -0.37 9.63
C TYR A 80 8.11 0.33 8.78
N MET A 81 8.47 1.46 8.21
CA MET A 81 7.66 2.16 7.23
C MET A 81 8.21 1.87 5.84
N LEU A 82 7.34 1.41 4.95
CA LEU A 82 7.61 1.33 3.53
C LEU A 82 6.99 2.57 2.88
N ALA A 83 7.72 3.26 2.02
CA ALA A 83 7.20 4.43 1.33
C ALA A 83 7.91 4.67 0.00
N THR A 84 7.25 5.36 -0.90
CA THR A 84 7.74 5.69 -2.24
C THR A 84 8.34 7.08 -2.26
N PHE A 85 9.57 7.18 -2.78
CA PHE A 85 10.28 8.45 -2.97
C PHE A 85 10.87 8.54 -4.37
N THR A 86 11.09 9.77 -4.85
CA THR A 86 11.87 10.01 -6.06
C THR A 86 13.36 9.87 -5.75
N GLN A 87 14.04 8.97 -6.46
CA GLN A 87 15.46 8.67 -6.33
C GLN A 87 16.32 9.75 -7.03
N GLU A 88 17.64 9.65 -6.91
CA GLU A 88 18.57 10.60 -7.56
C GLU A 88 18.55 10.54 -9.09
N ASN A 89 18.25 9.37 -9.65
CA ASN A 89 18.10 9.16 -11.09
C ASN A 89 16.76 9.69 -11.66
N GLY A 90 15.87 10.24 -10.79
CA GLY A 90 14.55 10.76 -11.15
C GLY A 90 13.44 9.72 -11.18
N LEU A 91 13.74 8.43 -11.05
CA LEU A 91 12.74 7.35 -10.97
C LEU A 91 12.20 7.23 -9.54
N ARG A 92 10.98 6.74 -9.40
CA ARG A 92 10.42 6.40 -8.09
C ARG A 92 10.91 5.03 -7.63
N GLY A 93 11.08 4.88 -6.32
CA GLY A 93 11.46 3.62 -5.70
C GLY A 93 10.92 3.52 -4.28
N SER A 94 10.76 2.31 -3.79
CA SER A 94 10.24 2.05 -2.44
C SER A 94 11.37 1.78 -1.46
N TYR A 95 11.38 2.56 -0.38
CA TYR A 95 12.37 2.55 0.69
C TYR A 95 11.81 1.89 1.95
N VAL A 96 12.69 1.44 2.81
CA VAL A 96 12.35 1.04 4.18
C VAL A 96 12.95 2.04 5.16
N LEU A 97 12.07 2.57 6.01
CA LEU A 97 12.45 3.41 7.15
C LEU A 97 12.10 2.65 8.44
N LYS A 98 12.72 3.03 9.55
CA LYS A 98 12.58 2.34 10.83
C LYS A 98 12.38 3.32 11.98
N ALA A 99 11.60 2.90 12.99
CA ALA A 99 11.44 3.62 14.25
C ALA A 99 11.29 2.65 15.43
N GLU A 100 11.56 3.12 16.65
CA GLU A 100 11.36 2.35 17.88
C GLU A 100 9.89 2.24 18.30
N ASN A 101 9.05 3.16 17.81
CA ASN A 101 7.61 3.20 18.13
C ASN A 101 6.81 3.71 16.92
N PRO A 102 5.48 3.44 16.87
CA PRO A 102 4.68 3.79 15.70
C PRO A 102 4.43 5.30 15.52
N LEU A 103 4.73 6.14 16.50
CA LEU A 103 4.62 7.60 16.37
C LEU A 103 5.82 8.23 15.66
N GLY A 104 6.84 7.43 15.30
CA GLY A 104 8.08 7.90 14.68
C GLY A 104 8.97 8.65 15.70
N MET A 105 10.00 9.45 15.37
CA MET A 105 10.37 9.78 13.96
C MET A 105 10.95 8.54 13.27
N PHE A 106 10.49 8.27 12.06
CA PHE A 106 11.10 7.24 11.25
C PHE A 106 12.39 7.76 10.61
N GLU A 107 13.36 6.89 10.42
CA GLU A 107 14.63 7.21 9.78
C GLU A 107 14.91 6.23 8.64
N PRO A 108 15.56 6.62 7.52
CA PRO A 108 15.95 5.70 6.47
C PRO A 108 16.75 4.53 7.05
N TYR A 109 16.35 3.32 6.69
CA TYR A 109 16.94 2.07 7.16
C TYR A 109 17.58 1.26 6.04
N SER A 110 16.99 1.27 4.84
CA SER A 110 17.63 0.73 3.65
C SER A 110 18.61 1.73 3.05
N ASP A 111 19.67 1.23 2.43
CA ASP A 111 20.62 2.04 1.66
C ASP A 111 20.02 2.25 0.25
N GLY A 112 19.13 3.24 0.12
CA GLY A 112 18.36 3.51 -1.09
C GLY A 112 17.07 2.67 -1.19
N ALA A 113 16.47 2.68 -2.38
CA ALA A 113 15.28 1.91 -2.69
C ALA A 113 15.57 0.40 -2.70
N LEU A 114 14.63 -0.41 -2.22
CA LEU A 114 14.71 -1.87 -2.30
C LEU A 114 14.12 -2.45 -3.60
N THR A 115 13.38 -1.64 -4.34
CA THR A 115 12.93 -1.96 -5.71
C THR A 115 14.08 -1.77 -6.71
N PRO A 116 14.03 -2.38 -7.91
CA PRO A 116 15.13 -2.25 -8.88
C PRO A 116 15.41 -0.79 -9.23
N GLU A 117 16.68 -0.40 -9.21
CA GLU A 117 17.13 0.99 -9.40
C GLU A 117 16.72 1.59 -10.75
N GLU A 118 16.67 0.76 -11.81
CA GLU A 118 16.33 1.20 -13.18
C GLU A 118 14.82 1.09 -13.47
N TRP A 119 14.01 0.69 -12.49
CA TRP A 119 12.57 0.57 -12.64
C TRP A 119 11.84 1.74 -12.00
N GLU A 120 10.79 2.17 -12.65
CA GLU A 120 9.80 3.08 -12.06
C GLU A 120 8.88 2.26 -11.15
N CYS A 121 9.06 2.35 -9.83
CA CYS A 121 8.35 1.52 -8.87
C CYS A 121 7.67 2.35 -7.78
N LEU A 122 6.52 1.86 -7.29
CA LEU A 122 5.80 2.49 -6.20
C LEU A 122 5.02 1.49 -5.34
N ASP A 123 4.46 1.98 -4.23
CA ASP A 123 3.43 1.33 -3.40
C ASP A 123 3.84 -0.06 -2.90
N ALA A 124 4.96 -0.13 -2.21
CA ALA A 124 5.42 -1.41 -1.70
C ALA A 124 4.75 -1.79 -0.37
N THR A 125 4.31 -3.04 -0.27
CA THR A 125 3.85 -3.66 0.98
C THR A 125 4.78 -4.78 1.44
N LEU A 126 4.85 -4.99 2.77
CA LEU A 126 5.59 -6.10 3.36
C LEU A 126 4.70 -7.35 3.43
N TYR A 127 5.16 -8.43 2.84
CA TYR A 127 4.55 -9.75 3.03
C TYR A 127 5.53 -10.70 3.71
N VAL A 128 5.10 -11.33 4.79
CA VAL A 128 5.85 -12.39 5.46
C VAL A 128 5.15 -13.72 5.18
N SER A 129 5.86 -14.64 4.52
CA SER A 129 5.32 -15.96 4.17
C SER A 129 5.09 -16.84 5.40
N LYS A 130 4.39 -17.96 5.23
CA LYS A 130 4.18 -18.96 6.30
C LYS A 130 5.49 -19.51 6.87
N SER A 131 6.56 -19.53 6.08
CA SER A 131 7.89 -19.94 6.51
C SER A 131 8.68 -18.84 7.23
N GLY A 132 8.09 -17.63 7.39
CA GLY A 132 8.74 -16.49 8.02
C GLY A 132 9.73 -15.74 7.11
N GLU A 133 9.66 -15.97 5.79
CA GLU A 133 10.49 -15.25 4.82
C GLU A 133 9.80 -13.94 4.40
N PRO A 134 10.49 -12.78 4.49
CA PRO A 134 9.94 -11.51 4.11
C PRO A 134 10.09 -11.25 2.61
N TYR A 135 9.09 -10.59 2.05
CA TYR A 135 9.02 -10.15 0.65
C TYR A 135 8.49 -8.73 0.60
N LEU A 136 8.98 -7.98 -0.37
CA LEU A 136 8.39 -6.73 -0.83
C LEU A 136 7.49 -7.05 -2.03
N VAL A 137 6.21 -6.66 -1.97
CA VAL A 137 5.29 -6.71 -3.10
C VAL A 137 5.02 -5.28 -3.53
N PHE A 138 5.19 -4.95 -4.81
CA PHE A 138 5.22 -3.58 -5.29
C PHE A 138 4.69 -3.45 -6.73
N CYS A 139 4.43 -2.23 -7.17
CA CYS A 139 4.05 -1.90 -8.53
C CYS A 139 5.28 -1.53 -9.38
N HIS A 140 5.40 -2.14 -10.57
CA HIS A 140 6.21 -1.64 -11.67
C HIS A 140 5.32 -0.76 -12.54
N GLU A 141 5.65 0.50 -12.65
CA GLU A 141 4.73 1.56 -13.04
C GLU A 141 4.46 1.64 -14.54
N HIS A 142 3.19 1.89 -14.86
CA HIS A 142 2.69 2.05 -16.22
C HIS A 142 3.37 3.19 -17.01
N THR A 143 3.90 4.18 -16.31
CA THR A 143 4.63 5.30 -16.95
C THR A 143 5.91 4.84 -17.63
N GLN A 144 6.49 3.73 -17.21
CA GLN A 144 7.65 3.12 -17.84
C GLN A 144 7.28 1.99 -18.81
N ILE A 145 6.27 1.15 -18.48
CA ILE A 145 6.01 -0.11 -19.21
C ILE A 145 4.61 -0.19 -19.85
N ILE A 146 3.79 0.88 -19.76
CA ILE A 146 2.43 1.01 -20.30
C ILE A 146 1.41 0.12 -19.56
N ASP A 147 1.64 -1.18 -19.50
CA ASP A 147 0.82 -2.15 -18.78
C ASP A 147 1.49 -2.42 -17.42
N GLY A 148 1.09 -1.66 -16.40
CA GLY A 148 1.65 -1.75 -15.05
C GLY A 148 1.59 -3.18 -14.51
N GLU A 149 2.55 -3.56 -13.68
CA GLU A 149 2.69 -4.90 -13.16
C GLU A 149 2.72 -4.90 -11.63
N ILE A 150 2.13 -5.91 -11.01
CA ILE A 150 2.42 -6.24 -9.61
C ILE A 150 3.57 -7.25 -9.60
N CYS A 151 4.61 -6.89 -8.86
CA CYS A 151 5.84 -7.67 -8.74
C CYS A 151 6.16 -7.96 -7.27
N PHE A 152 7.05 -8.92 -7.03
CA PHE A 152 7.62 -9.13 -5.70
C PHE A 152 9.12 -9.38 -5.78
N ILE A 153 9.81 -9.11 -4.67
CA ILE A 153 11.23 -9.39 -4.46
C ILE A 153 11.44 -9.91 -3.05
N LYS A 154 12.34 -10.89 -2.87
CA LYS A 154 12.65 -11.40 -1.54
C LYS A 154 13.57 -10.43 -0.80
N LEU A 155 13.28 -10.18 0.46
CA LEU A 155 14.13 -9.39 1.35
C LEU A 155 14.98 -10.27 2.26
N ASN A 156 16.08 -9.71 2.77
CA ASN A 156 16.76 -10.28 3.92
C ASN A 156 15.89 -10.16 5.18
N LYS A 157 16.26 -10.87 6.24
CA LYS A 157 15.47 -10.90 7.50
C LYS A 157 15.53 -9.61 8.33
N GLU A 158 16.41 -8.73 7.98
CA GLU A 158 16.60 -7.40 8.54
C GLU A 158 15.72 -6.35 7.83
N LEU A 159 15.13 -6.67 6.68
CA LEU A 159 14.33 -5.80 5.81
C LEU A 159 15.09 -4.62 5.18
N ASN A 160 16.41 -4.67 5.11
CA ASN A 160 17.20 -3.56 4.57
C ASN A 160 17.89 -3.86 3.24
N ALA A 161 17.68 -5.05 2.68
CA ALA A 161 18.24 -5.43 1.38
C ALA A 161 17.33 -6.41 0.63
N ALA A 162 17.18 -6.21 -0.68
CA ALA A 162 16.64 -7.19 -1.60
C ALA A 162 17.69 -8.27 -1.88
N ILE A 163 17.28 -9.56 -1.83
CA ILE A 163 18.19 -10.73 -1.98
C ILE A 163 17.79 -11.65 -3.12
N SER A 164 16.87 -11.24 -3.98
CA SER A 164 16.51 -11.95 -5.21
C SER A 164 16.32 -10.96 -6.36
N LEU A 165 16.17 -11.48 -7.57
CA LEU A 165 15.63 -10.68 -8.67
C LEU A 165 14.11 -10.49 -8.49
N PRO A 166 13.53 -9.43 -9.06
CA PRO A 166 12.08 -9.21 -9.05
C PRO A 166 11.37 -10.28 -9.88
N THR A 167 10.18 -10.65 -9.44
CA THR A 167 9.31 -11.60 -10.14
C THR A 167 7.94 -10.98 -10.32
N ARG A 168 7.44 -10.97 -11.55
CA ARG A 168 6.09 -10.51 -11.86
C ARG A 168 5.04 -11.51 -11.38
N LEU A 169 4.00 -11.01 -10.73
CA LEU A 169 2.80 -11.77 -10.39
C LEU A 169 1.77 -11.71 -11.55
N PHE A 170 1.44 -10.50 -12.00
CA PHE A 170 0.54 -10.28 -13.13
C PHE A 170 0.66 -8.84 -13.64
N ALA A 171 0.09 -8.57 -14.82
CA ALA A 171 -0.07 -7.24 -15.38
C ALA A 171 -1.49 -6.69 -15.12
N ALA A 172 -1.65 -5.38 -15.12
CA ALA A 172 -2.93 -4.71 -14.85
C ALA A 172 -4.01 -5.06 -15.89
N SER A 173 -3.65 -5.41 -17.11
CA SER A 173 -4.55 -5.88 -18.16
C SER A 173 -5.00 -7.34 -18.02
N SER A 174 -4.43 -8.12 -17.08
CA SER A 174 -4.71 -9.55 -16.93
C SER A 174 -6.14 -9.91 -16.50
N PRO A 175 -6.84 -9.10 -15.67
CA PRO A 175 -8.19 -9.42 -15.24
C PRO A 175 -9.20 -9.48 -16.39
N TYR A 176 -10.19 -10.38 -16.30
CA TYR A 176 -11.26 -10.51 -17.30
C TYR A 176 -12.16 -9.27 -17.42
N TRP A 177 -12.18 -8.43 -16.37
CA TRP A 177 -12.94 -7.17 -16.29
C TRP A 177 -12.09 -5.93 -16.62
N ALA A 178 -10.78 -6.07 -16.90
CA ALA A 178 -9.93 -4.96 -17.29
C ALA A 178 -10.46 -4.27 -18.55
N ASP A 179 -10.31 -2.96 -18.61
CA ASP A 179 -10.70 -2.16 -19.77
C ASP A 179 -9.94 -2.62 -21.03
N LYS A 180 -10.65 -2.84 -22.12
CA LYS A 180 -10.01 -3.20 -23.39
C LYS A 180 -9.24 -2.05 -24.03
N LYS A 181 -9.59 -0.80 -23.67
CA LYS A 181 -8.95 0.45 -24.08
C LYS A 181 -9.03 1.43 -22.91
N PRO A 182 -8.08 1.37 -21.97
CA PRO A 182 -8.05 2.29 -20.85
C PRO A 182 -7.79 3.72 -21.33
N LYS A 183 -8.20 4.71 -20.55
CA LYS A 183 -7.95 6.12 -20.83
C LYS A 183 -6.44 6.37 -20.88
N GLY A 184 -5.94 6.96 -21.97
CA GLY A 184 -4.51 7.22 -22.16
C GLY A 184 -3.70 5.98 -22.57
N GLU A 185 -4.34 4.84 -22.87
CA GLU A 185 -3.70 3.59 -23.28
C GLU A 185 -2.76 2.95 -22.22
N HIS A 186 -2.85 3.39 -20.97
CA HIS A 186 -2.08 2.85 -19.86
C HIS A 186 -2.95 2.07 -18.89
N TYR A 187 -2.43 0.94 -18.41
CA TYR A 187 -3.03 0.13 -17.37
C TYR A 187 -2.28 0.35 -16.06
N ILE A 188 -2.97 0.86 -15.06
CA ILE A 188 -2.41 1.27 -13.77
C ILE A 188 -2.45 0.12 -12.78
N THR A 189 -1.42 -0.01 -11.95
CA THR A 189 -1.41 -0.83 -10.73
C THR A 189 -1.03 0.05 -9.56
N ASP A 190 -1.85 0.05 -8.50
CA ASP A 190 -1.60 0.79 -7.27
C ASP A 190 -1.87 -0.08 -6.04
N GLY A 191 -1.26 0.25 -4.91
CA GLY A 191 -1.57 -0.19 -3.57
C GLY A 191 -1.74 -1.71 -3.38
N PRO A 192 -0.77 -2.55 -3.73
CA PRO A 192 -0.85 -3.98 -3.44
C PRO A 192 -0.79 -4.21 -1.94
N PHE A 193 -1.70 -5.02 -1.40
CA PHE A 193 -1.67 -5.45 -0.01
C PHE A 193 -1.99 -6.93 0.09
N MET A 194 -1.23 -7.66 0.91
CA MET A 194 -1.37 -9.11 1.04
C MET A 194 -2.25 -9.47 2.24
N TYR A 195 -3.25 -10.30 2.01
CA TYR A 195 -4.13 -10.78 3.08
C TYR A 195 -4.27 -12.30 3.04
N ARG A 196 -4.18 -12.92 4.21
CA ARG A 196 -4.42 -14.36 4.34
C ARG A 196 -5.74 -14.61 5.05
N THR A 197 -6.67 -15.26 4.33
CA THR A 197 -7.99 -15.58 4.87
C THR A 197 -7.92 -16.58 6.02
N LYS A 198 -9.01 -16.68 6.79
CA LYS A 198 -9.14 -17.65 7.89
C LYS A 198 -8.98 -19.12 7.46
N GLU A 199 -9.24 -19.46 6.18
CA GLU A 199 -8.98 -20.78 5.59
C GLU A 199 -7.59 -20.90 4.95
N GLY A 200 -6.73 -19.88 5.11
CA GLY A 200 -5.34 -19.88 4.65
C GLY A 200 -5.16 -19.56 3.17
N LYS A 201 -6.21 -19.05 2.48
CA LYS A 201 -6.07 -18.54 1.11
C LYS A 201 -5.24 -17.26 1.11
N LEU A 202 -4.32 -17.12 0.16
CA LEU A 202 -3.56 -15.89 -0.02
C LEU A 202 -4.29 -15.01 -1.03
N LEU A 203 -4.69 -13.84 -0.58
CA LEU A 203 -5.26 -12.78 -1.40
C LEU A 203 -4.25 -11.65 -1.57
N LEU A 204 -4.30 -11.02 -2.73
CA LEU A 204 -3.67 -9.74 -3.03
C LEU A 204 -4.78 -8.77 -3.37
N ILE A 205 -4.96 -7.73 -2.58
CA ILE A 205 -5.81 -6.60 -2.94
C ILE A 205 -4.93 -5.53 -3.60
N TRP A 206 -5.46 -4.84 -4.59
CA TRP A 206 -4.75 -3.83 -5.36
C TRP A 206 -5.75 -2.90 -6.03
N SER A 207 -5.29 -1.84 -6.68
CA SER A 207 -6.17 -0.86 -7.29
C SER A 207 -5.78 -0.55 -8.72
N THR A 208 -6.79 -0.20 -9.50
CA THR A 208 -6.66 0.22 -10.90
C THR A 208 -7.88 1.05 -11.32
N PHE A 209 -7.89 1.53 -12.55
CA PHE A 209 -9.05 2.18 -13.13
C PHE A 209 -9.84 1.21 -14.01
N VAL A 210 -11.17 1.18 -13.83
CA VAL A 210 -12.12 0.47 -14.67
C VAL A 210 -13.25 1.43 -15.02
N ASN A 211 -13.58 1.60 -16.29
CA ASN A 211 -14.56 2.58 -16.77
C ASN A 211 -14.31 3.99 -16.21
N HIS A 212 -13.05 4.41 -16.15
CA HIS A 212 -12.58 5.70 -15.63
C HIS A 212 -12.83 5.94 -14.14
N LYS A 213 -13.19 4.93 -13.37
CA LYS A 213 -13.32 4.97 -11.93
C LYS A 213 -12.18 4.22 -11.25
N TYR A 214 -11.68 4.77 -10.15
CA TYR A 214 -10.71 4.08 -9.32
C TYR A 214 -11.40 2.95 -8.56
N CYS A 215 -10.84 1.76 -8.60
CA CYS A 215 -11.47 0.53 -8.12
C CYS A 215 -10.54 -0.24 -7.17
N GLN A 216 -11.14 -0.88 -6.16
CA GLN A 216 -10.43 -1.85 -5.32
C GLN A 216 -10.65 -3.25 -5.88
N CYS A 217 -9.56 -3.92 -6.16
CA CYS A 217 -9.51 -5.23 -6.80
C CYS A 217 -9.04 -6.31 -5.84
N VAL A 218 -9.40 -7.55 -6.13
CA VAL A 218 -8.96 -8.73 -5.38
C VAL A 218 -8.45 -9.78 -6.34
N ALA A 219 -7.27 -10.33 -6.07
CA ALA A 219 -6.73 -11.51 -6.73
C ALA A 219 -6.40 -12.58 -5.69
N ARG A 220 -6.57 -13.85 -6.05
CA ARG A 220 -6.35 -15.01 -5.16
C ARG A 220 -5.31 -15.93 -5.75
N SER A 221 -4.28 -16.25 -4.97
CA SER A 221 -3.25 -17.22 -5.35
C SER A 221 -3.83 -18.65 -5.43
N SER A 222 -3.49 -19.38 -6.48
CA SER A 222 -3.92 -20.76 -6.72
C SER A 222 -3.35 -21.77 -5.75
N ASP A 223 -2.12 -21.53 -5.27
CA ASP A 223 -1.39 -22.40 -4.35
C ASP A 223 -1.26 -21.83 -2.92
N ASN A 224 -1.85 -20.65 -2.70
CA ASN A 224 -1.81 -19.90 -1.44
C ASN A 224 -0.41 -19.37 -1.09
N GLU A 225 0.49 -19.23 -2.04
CA GLU A 225 1.82 -18.62 -1.92
C GLU A 225 2.05 -17.59 -3.05
N LEU A 226 3.15 -16.81 -2.99
CA LEU A 226 3.43 -15.78 -3.99
C LEU A 226 3.69 -16.34 -5.40
N ASN A 227 4.25 -17.54 -5.50
CA ASN A 227 4.57 -18.15 -6.79
C ASN A 227 3.35 -18.77 -7.51
N GLY A 228 2.19 -18.75 -6.88
CA GLY A 228 0.95 -19.23 -7.50
C GLY A 228 0.45 -18.32 -8.62
N VAL A 229 -0.37 -18.88 -9.49
CA VAL A 229 -1.13 -18.08 -10.46
C VAL A 229 -2.23 -17.33 -9.72
N PHE A 230 -2.34 -16.03 -9.95
CA PHE A 230 -3.36 -15.20 -9.32
C PHE A 230 -4.64 -15.16 -10.18
N GLU A 231 -5.72 -15.70 -9.63
CA GLU A 231 -7.08 -15.59 -10.18
C GLU A 231 -7.69 -14.25 -9.77
N HIS A 232 -8.11 -13.45 -10.75
CA HIS A 232 -8.76 -12.18 -10.47
C HIS A 232 -10.25 -12.39 -10.17
N LEU A 233 -10.67 -11.93 -8.99
CA LEU A 233 -12.04 -12.00 -8.51
C LEU A 233 -12.83 -10.76 -8.99
N PRO A 234 -14.17 -10.70 -8.82
CA PRO A 234 -14.94 -9.49 -9.07
C PRO A 234 -14.41 -8.30 -8.27
N LEU A 235 -14.61 -7.09 -8.76
CA LEU A 235 -14.23 -5.87 -8.08
C LEU A 235 -14.86 -5.80 -6.68
N LEU A 236 -14.08 -5.39 -5.69
CA LEU A 236 -14.57 -5.18 -4.33
C LEU A 236 -15.22 -3.80 -4.18
N ILE A 237 -14.62 -2.77 -4.80
CA ILE A 237 -15.18 -1.42 -4.92
C ILE A 237 -15.03 -1.00 -6.39
N ASP A 238 -16.10 -0.43 -6.96
CA ASP A 238 -16.19 -0.01 -8.37
C ASP A 238 -16.72 1.42 -8.55
N ASN A 239 -16.71 2.22 -7.47
CA ASN A 239 -17.35 3.53 -7.41
C ASN A 239 -16.42 4.65 -6.91
N ASP A 240 -15.20 4.69 -7.42
CA ASP A 240 -14.21 5.73 -7.13
C ASP A 240 -13.59 5.66 -5.72
N GLY A 241 -13.08 4.48 -5.38
CA GLY A 241 -12.34 4.25 -4.14
C GLY A 241 -11.35 3.10 -4.28
N GLY A 242 -10.19 3.23 -3.67
CA GLY A 242 -9.14 2.24 -3.78
C GLY A 242 -7.91 2.54 -2.91
N HIS A 243 -6.80 1.91 -3.25
CA HIS A 243 -5.55 1.88 -2.51
C HIS A 243 -5.79 1.45 -1.07
N GLY A 244 -6.41 0.28 -0.93
CA GLY A 244 -6.89 -0.19 0.35
C GLY A 244 -6.01 -1.23 0.99
N MET A 245 -6.09 -1.28 2.33
CA MET A 245 -5.50 -2.33 3.15
C MET A 245 -6.52 -2.88 4.15
N ILE A 246 -6.25 -4.07 4.68
CA ILE A 246 -7.16 -4.75 5.59
C ILE A 246 -6.60 -4.72 7.01
N PHE A 247 -7.40 -4.30 7.98
CA PHE A 247 -7.02 -4.32 9.38
C PHE A 247 -8.12 -4.87 10.29
N ASN A 248 -7.71 -5.39 11.43
CA ASN A 248 -8.63 -5.85 12.49
C ASN A 248 -8.81 -4.75 13.53
N ALA A 249 -10.06 -4.54 13.93
CA ALA A 249 -10.40 -3.72 15.08
C ALA A 249 -11.45 -4.45 15.93
N GLU A 250 -11.11 -4.70 17.18
CA GLU A 250 -11.89 -5.59 18.04
C GLU A 250 -12.07 -6.97 17.36
N ASP A 251 -13.31 -7.44 17.21
CA ASP A 251 -13.63 -8.71 16.53
C ASP A 251 -14.09 -8.49 15.06
N LYS A 252 -13.82 -7.31 14.49
CA LYS A 252 -14.28 -6.92 13.16
C LYS A 252 -13.11 -6.73 12.22
N LEU A 253 -13.38 -6.99 10.95
CA LEU A 253 -12.44 -6.79 9.85
C LEU A 253 -12.87 -5.58 9.03
N TYR A 254 -11.93 -4.69 8.75
CA TYR A 254 -12.17 -3.47 7.99
C TYR A 254 -11.26 -3.40 6.76
N LEU A 255 -11.81 -2.86 5.68
CA LEU A 255 -11.05 -2.32 4.56
C LEU A 255 -10.88 -0.82 4.79
N SER A 256 -9.63 -0.35 4.88
CA SER A 256 -9.26 1.05 4.78
C SER A 256 -8.97 1.36 3.32
N TYR A 257 -9.46 2.47 2.79
CA TYR A 257 -9.19 2.97 1.44
C TYR A 257 -9.49 4.46 1.35
N HIS A 258 -9.01 5.14 0.31
CA HIS A 258 -9.43 6.52 0.09
C HIS A 258 -10.55 6.64 -0.94
N THR A 259 -11.37 7.67 -0.78
CA THR A 259 -12.43 8.08 -1.71
C THR A 259 -12.82 9.54 -1.43
N PRO A 260 -13.15 10.37 -2.46
CA PRO A 260 -12.97 10.08 -3.90
C PRO A 260 -11.49 9.97 -4.28
N ASN A 261 -11.17 9.48 -5.47
CA ASN A 261 -9.81 9.57 -6.03
C ASN A 261 -9.69 10.84 -6.88
N THR A 262 -9.73 11.99 -6.20
CA THR A 262 -9.69 13.32 -6.80
C THR A 262 -8.72 14.19 -6.03
N ASN A 263 -7.67 14.66 -6.72
CA ASN A 263 -6.53 15.39 -6.15
C ASN A 263 -6.93 16.45 -5.10
N GLY A 264 -6.45 16.29 -3.88
CA GLY A 264 -6.68 17.17 -2.75
C GLY A 264 -8.03 16.99 -2.03
N LEU A 265 -8.91 16.10 -2.54
CA LEU A 265 -10.23 15.81 -1.97
C LEU A 265 -10.35 14.42 -1.36
N GLU A 266 -9.25 13.66 -1.35
CA GLU A 266 -9.22 12.31 -0.83
C GLU A 266 -9.36 12.29 0.69
N HIS A 267 -10.21 11.39 1.17
CA HIS A 267 -10.38 11.12 2.60
C HIS A 267 -10.32 9.62 2.85
N PRO A 268 -9.80 9.19 4.01
CA PRO A 268 -9.82 7.79 4.40
C PRO A 268 -11.26 7.34 4.68
N LYS A 269 -11.57 6.12 4.28
CA LYS A 269 -12.83 5.46 4.57
C LYS A 269 -12.58 4.06 5.10
N PHE A 270 -13.31 3.66 6.14
CA PHE A 270 -13.29 2.33 6.70
C PHE A 270 -14.62 1.65 6.45
N THR A 271 -14.59 0.51 5.77
CA THR A 271 -15.78 -0.27 5.47
C THR A 271 -15.64 -1.66 6.08
N LEU A 272 -16.69 -2.12 6.75
CA LEU A 272 -16.75 -3.48 7.27
C LEU A 272 -16.67 -4.48 6.13
N ILE A 273 -15.82 -5.49 6.29
CA ILE A 273 -15.72 -6.60 5.38
C ILE A 273 -15.85 -7.92 6.13
N LYS A 274 -16.22 -8.96 5.41
CA LYS A 274 -16.31 -10.31 5.91
C LYS A 274 -15.34 -11.20 5.17
N ASP A 275 -14.51 -11.90 5.92
CA ASP A 275 -13.74 -13.03 5.42
C ASP A 275 -14.64 -14.26 5.37
N ASN A 276 -14.95 -14.77 4.17
CA ASN A 276 -15.76 -15.98 3.98
C ASN A 276 -14.91 -17.26 3.88
N GLY A 277 -13.60 -17.16 4.16
CA GLY A 277 -12.62 -18.25 4.10
C GLY A 277 -11.90 -18.37 2.75
N LYS A 278 -12.57 -18.05 1.65
CA LYS A 278 -12.03 -18.15 0.28
C LYS A 278 -11.70 -16.78 -0.32
N SER A 279 -12.35 -15.74 0.16
CA SER A 279 -12.21 -14.35 -0.27
C SER A 279 -12.74 -13.41 0.82
N ILE A 280 -12.80 -12.14 0.49
CA ILE A 280 -13.42 -11.08 1.28
C ILE A 280 -14.61 -10.47 0.51
N GLU A 281 -15.57 -9.94 1.24
CA GLU A 281 -16.76 -9.27 0.69
C GLU A 281 -17.16 -8.08 1.58
N LEU A 282 -17.75 -7.05 1.01
CA LEU A 282 -18.33 -5.93 1.76
C LEU A 282 -19.56 -6.42 2.55
N VAL A 283 -19.80 -5.85 3.75
CA VAL A 283 -20.95 -6.16 4.62
C VAL A 283 -22.05 -5.14 4.40
#